data_a81e455f41e4988b6413d164b1897cc2
#
_entry.id   a81e455f41e4988b6413d164b1897cc2
#
_cell.length_a   1.000
_cell.length_b   1.000
_cell.length_c   1.000
_cell.angle_alpha   90.00
_cell.angle_beta   90.00
_cell.angle_gamma   90.00
#
_symmetry.space_group_name_H-M   'P 1'
#
loop_
_entity.id
_entity.type
_entity.pdbx_description
1 polymer ?
#
loop_
_entity_poly.entity_id
_entity_poly.type
_entity_poly.pdbx_seq_one_letter_code
_entity_poly.pdbx_strand_id
1 'polypeptide(L)'
;MADVDAFGQMVMSNGAVIPLYRADLAEAAQEEVFTDENFVGSQQSAGTYATQTLGNSRVVACGLSAENDMSFAFVRSAGKIKLALPVSGLNGGKGLPSGLPYPKVLVSGDQVIAAATATSDREVSLSVACSNGEYHVFAVTPAGAGEHELVSILTGLSIGQTLQGRQVRFAFSMGGNNAANFSSPIYIVNGSGTPIGSVTPNDPAVDTGSYEPCTASIALNTRAVFRTDA
;
A
#
# COMPACT_ATOMS: atom_id res chain seq x y z
N MET A 1 11.60 13.23 16.70
CA MET A 1 11.37 12.09 15.79
C MET A 1 12.22 12.38 14.57
N ALA A 2 12.98 11.44 14.08
CA ALA A 2 13.73 11.63 12.85
C ALA A 2 12.75 11.52 11.68
N ASP A 3 12.75 12.50 10.80
CA ASP A 3 12.02 12.38 9.55
C ASP A 3 12.81 11.48 8.61
N VAL A 4 12.13 10.72 7.77
CA VAL A 4 12.76 9.77 6.84
C VAL A 4 12.48 10.15 5.40
N ASP A 5 13.44 9.86 4.53
CA ASP A 5 13.25 10.06 3.10
C ASP A 5 12.57 8.83 2.47
N ALA A 6 11.51 9.08 1.73
CA ALA A 6 10.86 8.09 0.90
C ALA A 6 11.20 8.30 -0.56
N PHE A 7 11.52 7.23 -1.26
CA PHE A 7 11.91 7.27 -2.66
C PHE A 7 11.42 6.06 -3.44
N GLY A 8 11.30 6.22 -4.74
CA GLY A 8 10.85 5.14 -5.60
C GLY A 8 10.62 5.59 -7.03
N GLN A 9 9.83 4.82 -7.74
CA GLN A 9 9.52 5.11 -9.15
C GLN A 9 8.21 4.47 -9.60
N MET A 10 7.57 5.11 -10.57
CA MET A 10 6.49 4.52 -11.36
C MET A 10 6.99 4.25 -12.78
N VAL A 11 6.74 3.06 -13.28
CA VAL A 11 7.03 2.67 -14.67
C VAL A 11 5.75 2.76 -15.47
N MET A 12 5.81 3.46 -16.58
CA MET A 12 4.68 3.71 -17.45
C MET A 12 4.64 2.72 -18.63
N SER A 13 3.47 2.49 -19.18
CA SER A 13 3.26 1.55 -20.31
C SER A 13 4.00 1.95 -21.59
N ASN A 14 4.42 3.20 -21.74
CA ASN A 14 5.25 3.68 -22.85
C ASN A 14 6.76 3.59 -22.55
N GLY A 15 7.15 2.99 -21.42
CA GLY A 15 8.54 2.85 -21.01
C GLY A 15 9.12 4.04 -20.24
N ALA A 16 8.36 5.14 -20.08
CA ALA A 16 8.80 6.25 -19.25
C ALA A 16 8.83 5.85 -17.76
N VAL A 17 9.71 6.48 -17.01
CA VAL A 17 9.84 6.29 -15.56
C VAL A 17 9.63 7.63 -14.88
N ILE A 18 8.71 7.66 -13.91
CA ILE A 18 8.48 8.80 -13.03
C ILE A 18 9.19 8.51 -11.71
N PRO A 19 10.25 9.21 -11.36
CA PRO A 19 10.85 9.08 -10.05
C PRO A 19 9.91 9.70 -9.00
N LEU A 20 9.86 9.09 -7.83
CA LEU A 20 9.11 9.55 -6.66
C LEU A 20 10.10 9.85 -5.56
N TYR A 21 9.93 10.98 -4.90
CA TYR A 21 10.74 11.37 -3.77
C TYR A 21 9.93 12.23 -2.82
N ARG A 22 10.03 11.97 -1.54
CA ARG A 22 9.49 12.76 -0.45
C ARG A 22 10.52 12.86 0.65
N ALA A 23 11.10 14.05 0.84
CA ALA A 23 11.95 14.32 1.98
C ALA A 23 11.11 14.51 3.24
N ASP A 24 11.72 14.20 4.37
CA ASP A 24 11.15 14.49 5.70
C ASP A 24 9.74 13.89 5.88
N LEU A 25 9.53 12.65 5.43
CA LEU A 25 8.30 11.90 5.72
C LEU A 25 8.24 11.66 7.23
N ALA A 26 7.18 12.14 7.87
CA ALA A 26 7.07 12.05 9.33
C ALA A 26 6.94 10.58 9.78
N GLU A 27 7.81 10.19 10.72
CA GLU A 27 7.77 8.91 11.40
C GLU A 27 6.56 8.85 12.33
N ALA A 28 5.38 8.55 11.88
CA ALA A 28 4.25 8.29 12.77
C ALA A 28 3.00 7.82 12.05
N ALA A 29 3.06 6.84 11.15
CA ALA A 29 1.88 6.29 10.47
C ALA A 29 0.92 7.38 9.91
N GLN A 30 1.45 8.55 9.59
CA GLN A 30 0.69 9.66 9.02
C GLN A 30 0.76 9.59 7.50
N GLU A 31 -0.37 9.82 6.87
CA GLU A 31 -0.44 9.95 5.43
C GLU A 31 0.19 11.26 5.00
N GLU A 32 1.22 11.17 4.16
CA GLU A 32 1.88 12.34 3.57
C GLU A 32 1.75 12.35 2.05
N VAL A 33 1.48 13.53 1.51
CA VAL A 33 1.34 13.74 0.08
C VAL A 33 2.71 14.02 -0.53
N PHE A 34 3.04 13.33 -1.61
CA PHE A 34 4.16 13.69 -2.47
C PHE A 34 3.78 14.94 -3.25
N THR A 35 4.37 16.07 -2.89
CA THR A 35 4.16 17.36 -3.55
C THR A 35 5.19 17.58 -4.64
N ASP A 36 4.94 18.56 -5.52
CA ASP A 36 5.88 18.91 -6.59
C ASP A 36 7.24 19.38 -6.03
N GLU A 37 7.25 19.96 -4.84
CA GLU A 37 8.45 20.42 -4.15
C GLU A 37 9.36 19.29 -3.69
N ASN A 38 8.81 18.09 -3.51
CA ASN A 38 9.53 16.92 -3.05
C ASN A 38 10.10 16.07 -4.20
N PHE A 39 9.90 16.48 -5.45
CA PHE A 39 10.49 15.82 -6.60
C PHE A 39 11.84 16.44 -6.93
N VAL A 40 12.79 15.60 -7.34
CA VAL A 40 14.14 16.05 -7.71
C VAL A 40 14.09 16.89 -9.00
N GLY A 41 14.63 18.09 -8.95
CA GLY A 41 14.64 18.99 -10.09
C GLY A 41 13.26 19.63 -10.34
N SER A 42 12.90 19.80 -11.59
CA SER A 42 11.63 20.40 -12.03
C SER A 42 10.48 19.40 -12.12
N GLN A 43 10.53 18.32 -11.38
CA GLN A 43 9.50 17.31 -11.41
C GLN A 43 8.24 17.79 -10.68
N GLN A 44 7.12 17.25 -11.11
CA GLN A 44 5.80 17.62 -10.66
C GLN A 44 5.09 16.41 -10.02
N SER A 45 3.92 16.65 -9.43
CA SER A 45 3.08 15.57 -8.94
C SER A 45 2.83 14.52 -10.02
N ALA A 46 2.60 13.27 -9.60
CA ALA A 46 2.36 12.17 -10.54
C ALA A 46 1.23 12.48 -11.54
N GLY A 47 0.16 13.14 -11.09
CA GLY A 47 -0.96 13.53 -11.95
C GLY A 47 -0.56 14.60 -12.98
N THR A 48 0.11 15.65 -12.57
CA THR A 48 0.56 16.72 -13.45
C THR A 48 1.58 16.20 -14.47
N TYR A 49 2.54 15.40 -14.01
CA TYR A 49 3.54 14.79 -14.86
C TYR A 49 2.91 13.91 -15.95
N ALA A 50 1.97 13.06 -15.55
CA ALA A 50 1.28 12.16 -16.48
C ALA A 50 0.50 12.91 -17.56
N THR A 51 -0.22 13.97 -17.21
CA THR A 51 -1.02 14.74 -18.16
C THR A 51 -0.19 15.57 -19.14
N GLN A 52 0.92 16.10 -18.67
CA GLN A 52 1.78 16.96 -19.50
C GLN A 52 2.75 16.17 -20.40
N THR A 53 3.25 15.04 -19.92
CA THR A 53 4.37 14.35 -20.57
C THR A 53 4.00 12.97 -21.10
N LEU A 54 3.12 12.25 -20.42
CA LEU A 54 2.88 10.82 -20.65
C LEU A 54 1.57 10.52 -21.39
N GLY A 55 0.71 11.51 -21.55
CA GLY A 55 -0.58 11.35 -22.23
C GLY A 55 -1.44 10.27 -21.58
N ASN A 56 -1.84 9.27 -22.35
CA ASN A 56 -2.69 8.16 -21.89
C ASN A 56 -1.92 6.93 -21.39
N SER A 57 -0.62 7.06 -21.16
CA SER A 57 0.18 5.96 -20.61
C SER A 57 -0.31 5.56 -19.21
N ARG A 58 -0.24 4.28 -18.94
CA ARG A 58 -0.70 3.70 -17.66
C ARG A 58 0.48 3.38 -16.77
N VAL A 59 0.32 3.54 -15.47
CA VAL A 59 1.27 2.98 -14.50
C VAL A 59 1.13 1.47 -14.54
N VAL A 60 2.20 0.77 -14.92
CA VAL A 60 2.23 -0.70 -15.05
C VAL A 60 3.01 -1.37 -13.93
N ALA A 61 3.97 -0.65 -13.34
CA ALA A 61 4.72 -1.11 -12.19
C ALA A 61 5.09 0.08 -11.30
N CYS A 62 5.27 -0.18 -10.03
CA CYS A 62 5.70 0.81 -9.05
C CYS A 62 6.49 0.14 -7.93
N GLY A 63 7.39 0.89 -7.32
CA GLY A 63 8.05 0.52 -6.08
C GLY A 63 8.38 1.78 -5.29
N LEU A 64 8.04 1.77 -4.01
CA LEU A 64 8.41 2.79 -3.05
C LEU A 64 9.11 2.18 -1.86
N SER A 65 10.08 2.88 -1.31
CA SER A 65 10.74 2.52 -0.05
C SER A 65 11.05 3.78 0.76
N ALA A 66 11.27 3.60 2.05
CA ALA A 66 11.75 4.65 2.94
C ALA A 66 12.97 4.14 3.71
N GLU A 67 13.72 5.03 4.34
CA GLU A 67 14.84 4.66 5.22
C GLU A 67 14.38 3.85 6.43
N ASN A 68 13.13 4.06 6.85
CA ASN A 68 12.41 3.26 7.82
C ASN A 68 11.19 2.63 7.17
N ASP A 69 10.45 1.86 7.92
CA ASP A 69 9.36 1.04 7.43
C ASP A 69 8.26 1.85 6.77
N MET A 70 8.01 1.58 5.53
CA MET A 70 6.85 2.11 4.83
C MET A 70 5.67 1.16 5.01
N SER A 71 4.58 1.66 5.61
CA SER A 71 3.39 0.87 5.87
C SER A 71 2.57 0.64 4.60
N PHE A 72 2.30 1.70 3.86
CA PHE A 72 1.54 1.66 2.62
C PHE A 72 1.80 2.89 1.76
N ALA A 73 1.49 2.77 0.47
CA ALA A 73 1.41 3.90 -0.44
C ALA A 73 0.30 3.69 -1.45
N PHE A 74 -0.29 4.80 -1.92
CA PHE A 74 -1.35 4.76 -2.92
C PHE A 74 -1.44 6.05 -3.73
N VAL A 75 -2.09 5.96 -4.88
CA VAL A 75 -2.53 7.14 -5.63
C VAL A 75 -3.96 7.43 -5.24
N ARG A 76 -4.19 8.64 -4.72
CA ARG A 76 -5.53 9.18 -4.46
C ARG A 76 -6.02 9.99 -5.64
N SER A 77 -7.27 9.73 -6.03
CA SER A 77 -7.99 10.48 -7.07
C SER A 77 -9.40 10.75 -6.60
N ALA A 78 -9.79 12.01 -6.49
CA ALA A 78 -11.13 12.41 -6.05
C ALA A 78 -11.59 11.70 -4.75
N GLY A 79 -10.71 11.60 -3.76
CA GLY A 79 -11.02 10.98 -2.46
C GLY A 79 -11.09 9.43 -2.46
N LYS A 80 -10.69 8.78 -3.56
CA LYS A 80 -10.66 7.31 -3.68
C LYS A 80 -9.24 6.81 -3.96
N ILE A 81 -8.94 5.58 -3.58
CA ILE A 81 -7.72 4.91 -3.97
C ILE A 81 -7.83 4.48 -5.44
N LYS A 82 -6.98 5.05 -6.27
CA LYS A 82 -6.88 4.72 -7.70
C LYS A 82 -5.93 3.55 -7.95
N LEU A 83 -4.82 3.53 -7.24
CA LEU A 83 -3.80 2.49 -7.21
C LEU A 83 -3.31 2.33 -5.78
N ALA A 84 -3.16 1.11 -5.30
CA ALA A 84 -2.32 0.84 -4.14
C ALA A 84 -0.95 0.40 -4.66
N LEU A 85 0.08 1.05 -4.16
CA LEU A 85 1.44 0.93 -4.69
C LEU A 85 2.25 -0.05 -3.84
N PRO A 86 2.96 -1.01 -4.45
CA PRO A 86 3.89 -1.86 -3.74
C PRO A 86 4.94 -1.03 -3.00
N VAL A 87 5.14 -1.36 -1.74
CA VAL A 87 6.10 -0.70 -0.87
C VAL A 87 7.09 -1.72 -0.33
N SER A 88 8.29 -1.26 -0.02
CA SER A 88 9.29 -2.00 0.72
C SER A 88 9.80 -1.11 1.83
N GLY A 89 9.87 -1.60 3.05
CA GLY A 89 10.62 -0.95 4.11
C GLY A 89 12.08 -1.32 3.94
N LEU A 90 13.00 -0.39 4.10
CA LEU A 90 14.36 -0.78 3.95
C LEU A 90 15.42 0.15 4.50
N ASN A 91 16.25 -0.39 5.32
CA ASN A 91 17.63 0.06 5.45
C ASN A 91 18.37 -0.10 4.10
N GLY A 92 18.22 0.89 3.22
CA GLY A 92 18.96 0.98 1.97
C GLY A 92 18.43 0.16 0.78
N GLY A 93 17.21 -0.36 0.84
CA GLY A 93 16.60 -1.03 -0.28
C GLY A 93 16.13 -0.09 -1.37
N LYS A 94 16.42 -0.48 -2.56
CA LYS A 94 15.93 0.23 -3.73
C LYS A 94 14.48 -0.16 -3.93
N GLY A 95 13.55 0.79 -3.91
CA GLY A 95 12.16 0.55 -4.29
C GLY A 95 12.08 -0.01 -5.71
N LEU A 96 12.34 -1.32 -5.84
CA LEU A 96 12.27 -1.99 -7.13
C LEU A 96 10.82 -2.02 -7.60
N PRO A 97 10.54 -1.64 -8.84
CA PRO A 97 9.18 -1.60 -9.33
C PRO A 97 8.63 -3.02 -9.47
N SER A 98 7.51 -3.27 -8.80
CA SER A 98 6.68 -4.47 -8.94
C SER A 98 5.48 -4.21 -9.84
N GLY A 99 5.06 -5.22 -10.58
CA GLY A 99 3.93 -5.12 -11.49
C GLY A 99 2.61 -4.85 -10.77
N LEU A 100 1.78 -4.00 -11.35
CA LEU A 100 0.44 -3.70 -10.87
C LEU A 100 -0.60 -4.60 -11.56
N PRO A 101 -1.52 -5.26 -10.82
CA PRO A 101 -2.53 -6.14 -11.42
C PRO A 101 -3.42 -5.45 -12.44
N TYR A 102 -3.79 -4.19 -12.18
CA TYR A 102 -4.68 -3.40 -13.03
C TYR A 102 -4.09 -2.01 -13.31
N PRO A 103 -3.31 -1.85 -14.40
CA PRO A 103 -2.70 -0.59 -14.76
C PRO A 103 -3.70 0.56 -14.92
N LYS A 104 -3.37 1.76 -14.43
CA LYS A 104 -4.22 2.96 -14.48
C LYS A 104 -3.51 4.14 -15.12
N VAL A 105 -4.28 4.97 -15.81
CA VAL A 105 -3.84 6.28 -16.31
C VAL A 105 -3.83 7.27 -15.15
N LEU A 106 -2.77 8.04 -15.01
CA LEU A 106 -2.74 9.18 -14.09
C LEU A 106 -3.38 10.39 -14.77
N VAL A 107 -4.06 11.20 -13.98
CA VAL A 107 -4.70 12.44 -14.45
C VAL A 107 -4.32 13.61 -13.54
N SER A 108 -4.52 14.84 -14.04
CA SER A 108 -4.27 16.02 -13.22
C SER A 108 -5.08 15.98 -11.93
N GLY A 109 -4.42 16.29 -10.80
CA GLY A 109 -5.02 16.23 -9.47
C GLY A 109 -4.89 14.87 -8.76
N ASP A 110 -4.33 13.85 -9.43
CA ASP A 110 -3.95 12.61 -8.74
C ASP A 110 -2.76 12.90 -7.81
N GLN A 111 -2.84 12.35 -6.59
CA GLN A 111 -1.82 12.56 -5.57
C GLN A 111 -1.23 11.22 -5.14
N VAL A 112 0.09 11.14 -5.07
CA VAL A 112 0.78 10.03 -4.41
C VAL A 112 0.78 10.31 -2.92
N ILE A 113 0.38 9.32 -2.14
CA ILE A 113 0.33 9.37 -0.68
C ILE A 113 1.09 8.17 -0.15
N ALA A 114 1.90 8.38 0.87
CA ALA A 114 2.60 7.32 1.56
C ALA A 114 2.50 7.51 3.06
N ALA A 115 2.65 6.43 3.81
CA ALA A 115 2.76 6.43 5.24
C ALA A 115 3.99 5.62 5.67
N ALA A 116 4.81 6.21 6.53
CA ALA A 116 5.90 5.53 7.21
C ALA A 116 5.48 5.18 8.63
N THR A 117 5.90 4.02 9.10
CA THR A 117 5.66 3.58 10.47
C THR A 117 6.85 3.97 11.33
N ALA A 118 6.60 4.53 12.51
CA ALA A 118 7.66 4.74 13.49
C ALA A 118 8.31 3.41 13.91
N THR A 119 9.59 3.45 14.22
CA THR A 119 10.37 2.26 14.64
C THR A 119 9.77 1.50 15.83
N SER A 120 8.89 2.15 16.60
CA SER A 120 8.16 1.55 17.73
C SER A 120 6.77 1.01 17.35
N ASP A 121 6.25 1.40 16.20
CA ASP A 121 4.89 1.06 15.79
C ASP A 121 4.88 -0.20 14.92
N ARG A 122 3.89 -1.03 15.14
CA ARG A 122 3.74 -2.34 14.50
C ARG A 122 2.59 -2.32 13.52
N GLU A 123 2.55 -1.31 12.65
CA GLU A 123 1.46 -1.24 11.68
C GLU A 123 1.57 -2.37 10.67
N VAL A 124 0.45 -3.02 10.40
CA VAL A 124 0.29 -4.05 9.39
C VAL A 124 -0.71 -3.55 8.36
N SER A 125 -0.35 -3.62 7.10
CA SER A 125 -1.23 -3.20 6.01
C SER A 125 -1.54 -4.35 5.05
N LEU A 126 -2.70 -4.26 4.44
CA LEU A 126 -3.19 -5.15 3.39
C LEU A 126 -3.70 -4.30 2.22
N SER A 127 -3.04 -4.41 1.09
CA SER A 127 -3.48 -3.82 -0.17
C SER A 127 -4.15 -4.89 -1.03
N VAL A 128 -5.34 -4.63 -1.51
CA VAL A 128 -6.10 -5.56 -2.35
C VAL A 128 -6.47 -4.94 -3.68
N ALA A 129 -6.51 -5.79 -4.71
CA ALA A 129 -7.00 -5.45 -6.04
C ALA A 129 -8.18 -6.37 -6.40
N CYS A 130 -9.33 -5.77 -6.66
CA CYS A 130 -10.58 -6.48 -6.95
C CYS A 130 -10.71 -6.80 -8.45
N SER A 131 -11.54 -7.79 -8.78
CA SER A 131 -11.77 -8.23 -10.17
C SER A 131 -12.29 -7.13 -11.11
N ASN A 132 -12.93 -6.11 -10.56
CA ASN A 132 -13.39 -4.92 -11.29
C ASN A 132 -12.30 -3.84 -11.48
N GLY A 133 -11.08 -4.11 -11.03
CA GLY A 133 -9.94 -3.21 -11.13
C GLY A 133 -9.88 -2.14 -10.03
N GLU A 134 -10.71 -2.19 -9.01
CA GLU A 134 -10.62 -1.31 -7.84
C GLU A 134 -9.48 -1.75 -6.92
N TYR A 135 -8.85 -0.76 -6.28
CA TYR A 135 -7.82 -0.95 -5.27
C TYR A 135 -8.28 -0.41 -3.93
N HIS A 136 -7.90 -1.09 -2.86
CA HIS A 136 -8.21 -0.69 -1.48
C HIS A 136 -7.03 -1.02 -0.58
N VAL A 137 -6.88 -0.24 0.48
CA VAL A 137 -5.85 -0.43 1.52
C VAL A 137 -6.54 -0.49 2.87
N PHE A 138 -6.16 -1.48 3.65
CA PHE A 138 -6.60 -1.70 5.02
C PHE A 138 -5.37 -1.77 5.90
N ALA A 139 -5.46 -1.25 7.12
CA ALA A 139 -4.34 -1.28 8.05
C ALA A 139 -4.82 -1.46 9.49
N VAL A 140 -3.90 -1.87 10.36
CA VAL A 140 -4.07 -1.91 11.80
C VAL A 140 -2.73 -1.77 12.50
N THR A 141 -2.72 -1.05 13.61
CA THR A 141 -1.59 -1.04 14.56
C THR A 141 -1.96 -1.98 15.73
N PRO A 142 -1.39 -3.19 15.77
CA PRO A 142 -1.74 -4.17 16.83
C PRO A 142 -1.34 -3.67 18.21
N ALA A 143 -2.27 -3.68 19.15
CA ALA A 143 -2.05 -3.32 20.55
C ALA A 143 -1.99 -4.59 21.43
N GLY A 144 -0.84 -5.25 21.45
CA GLY A 144 -0.64 -6.47 22.25
C GLY A 144 -0.95 -7.75 21.50
N ALA A 145 -1.06 -8.87 22.26
CA ALA A 145 -1.37 -10.18 21.69
C ALA A 145 -2.85 -10.35 21.36
N GLY A 146 -3.15 -11.10 20.32
CA GLY A 146 -4.52 -11.42 19.93
C GLY A 146 -4.84 -11.26 18.46
N GLU A 147 -6.14 -11.25 18.16
CA GLU A 147 -6.67 -11.02 16.82
C GLU A 147 -6.97 -9.52 16.63
N HIS A 148 -6.46 -8.96 15.56
CA HIS A 148 -6.62 -7.55 15.19
C HIS A 148 -7.29 -7.47 13.83
N GLU A 149 -8.35 -6.68 13.71
CA GLU A 149 -9.04 -6.47 12.45
C GLU A 149 -8.42 -5.28 11.70
N LEU A 150 -8.07 -5.51 10.42
CA LEU A 150 -7.63 -4.45 9.53
C LEU A 150 -8.86 -3.69 9.01
N VAL A 151 -8.78 -2.37 9.07
CA VAL A 151 -9.84 -1.47 8.60
C VAL A 151 -9.36 -0.59 7.46
N SER A 152 -10.29 -0.15 6.63
CA SER A 152 -9.98 0.76 5.51
C SER A 152 -9.35 2.05 6.00
N ILE A 153 -8.20 2.41 5.46
CA ILE A 153 -7.49 3.66 5.79
C ILE A 153 -8.30 4.91 5.43
N LEU A 154 -9.24 4.84 4.47
CA LEU A 154 -10.06 5.98 4.08
C LEU A 154 -11.34 6.11 4.91
N THR A 155 -11.91 5.02 5.40
CA THR A 155 -13.26 5.04 6.00
C THR A 155 -13.32 4.46 7.40
N GLY A 156 -12.29 3.76 7.87
CA GLY A 156 -12.30 3.01 9.14
C GLY A 156 -13.23 1.79 9.14
N LEU A 157 -13.80 1.41 7.99
CA LEU A 157 -14.73 0.29 7.89
C LEU A 157 -13.99 -1.03 7.61
N SER A 158 -14.59 -2.15 8.01
CA SER A 158 -14.09 -3.48 7.70
C SER A 158 -14.02 -3.76 6.20
N ILE A 159 -13.27 -4.79 5.81
CA ILE A 159 -13.22 -5.23 4.41
C ILE A 159 -14.62 -5.64 3.90
N GLY A 160 -15.43 -6.28 4.73
CA GLY A 160 -16.81 -6.66 4.38
C GLY A 160 -17.71 -5.46 4.12
N GLN A 161 -17.63 -4.44 4.97
CA GLN A 161 -18.41 -3.21 4.79
C GLN A 161 -17.94 -2.38 3.58
N THR A 162 -16.63 -2.39 3.31
CA THR A 162 -16.03 -1.63 2.21
C THR A 162 -16.23 -2.30 0.84
N LEU A 163 -16.13 -3.63 0.78
CA LEU A 163 -16.05 -4.42 -0.46
C LEU A 163 -17.21 -5.39 -0.66
N GLN A 164 -18.34 -5.22 0.04
CA GLN A 164 -19.49 -6.12 -0.11
C GLN A 164 -19.85 -6.37 -1.59
N GLY A 165 -19.96 -7.63 -1.95
CA GLY A 165 -20.29 -8.05 -3.32
C GLY A 165 -19.10 -7.99 -4.31
N ARG A 166 -17.91 -7.60 -3.86
CA ARG A 166 -16.68 -7.61 -4.67
C ARG A 166 -15.96 -8.95 -4.54
N GLN A 167 -15.06 -9.18 -5.49
CA GLN A 167 -14.14 -10.30 -5.44
C GLN A 167 -12.71 -9.76 -5.45
N VAL A 168 -11.95 -10.03 -4.39
CA VAL A 168 -10.50 -9.81 -4.35
C VAL A 168 -9.83 -10.82 -5.28
N ARG A 169 -8.83 -10.40 -6.03
CA ARG A 169 -8.05 -11.26 -6.95
C ARG A 169 -6.58 -11.26 -6.64
N PHE A 170 -6.07 -10.15 -6.17
CA PHE A 170 -4.67 -9.99 -5.80
C PHE A 170 -4.58 -9.21 -4.51
N ALA A 171 -3.55 -9.50 -3.74
CA ALA A 171 -3.25 -8.75 -2.54
C ALA A 171 -1.74 -8.74 -2.28
N PHE A 172 -1.28 -7.75 -1.54
CA PHE A 172 0.01 -7.80 -0.86
C PHE A 172 -0.14 -7.20 0.53
N SER A 173 0.77 -7.57 1.40
CA SER A 173 0.79 -7.07 2.77
C SER A 173 2.19 -6.67 3.16
N MET A 174 2.27 -5.61 3.98
CA MET A 174 3.49 -5.21 4.67
C MET A 174 3.26 -5.28 6.17
N GLY A 175 4.23 -5.80 6.88
CA GLY A 175 4.31 -5.71 8.33
C GLY A 175 5.25 -4.58 8.73
N GLY A 176 4.99 -3.93 9.87
CA GLY A 176 5.91 -2.92 10.41
C GLY A 176 7.17 -3.53 11.04
N ASN A 177 8.05 -2.67 11.48
CA ASN A 177 9.47 -2.85 11.84
C ASN A 177 9.86 -3.94 12.87
N ASN A 178 9.08 -4.92 13.15
CA ASN A 178 9.52 -5.98 14.05
C ASN A 178 9.17 -7.36 13.48
N ALA A 179 9.79 -7.66 12.34
CA ALA A 179 9.61 -8.88 11.57
C ALA A 179 9.68 -10.19 12.40
N ALA A 180 10.41 -10.20 13.50
CA ALA A 180 10.47 -11.35 14.39
C ALA A 180 9.10 -11.78 14.96
N ASN A 181 8.10 -10.88 14.93
CA ASN A 181 6.75 -11.11 15.47
C ASN A 181 5.67 -11.19 14.39
N PHE A 182 6.00 -11.04 13.11
CA PHE A 182 5.05 -10.98 11.99
C PHE A 182 5.05 -12.22 11.10
N SER A 183 5.28 -13.38 11.66
CA SER A 183 5.20 -14.66 10.92
C SER A 183 3.75 -15.12 10.64
N SER A 184 2.76 -14.41 11.16
CA SER A 184 1.36 -14.78 11.01
C SER A 184 0.77 -14.20 9.72
N PRO A 185 0.13 -14.99 8.86
CA PRO A 185 -0.59 -14.47 7.71
C PRO A 185 -1.74 -13.55 8.12
N ILE A 186 -2.08 -12.60 7.24
CA ILE A 186 -3.38 -11.95 7.29
C ILE A 186 -4.39 -12.91 6.68
N TYR A 187 -5.46 -13.20 7.41
CA TYR A 187 -6.56 -14.03 6.94
C TYR A 187 -7.74 -13.14 6.55
N ILE A 188 -8.29 -13.37 5.38
CA ILE A 188 -9.64 -12.90 5.04
C ILE A 188 -10.59 -13.99 5.49
N VAL A 189 -11.42 -13.69 6.49
CA VAL A 189 -12.34 -14.65 7.11
C VAL A 189 -13.78 -14.28 6.82
N ASN A 190 -14.63 -15.28 6.61
CA ASN A 190 -16.07 -15.08 6.48
C ASN A 190 -16.73 -14.81 7.85
N GLY A 191 -18.02 -14.59 7.87
CA GLY A 191 -18.77 -14.31 9.11
C GLY A 191 -18.76 -15.41 10.15
N SER A 192 -18.40 -16.64 9.81
CA SER A 192 -18.19 -17.74 10.75
C SER A 192 -16.74 -17.90 11.22
N GLY A 193 -15.84 -16.99 10.79
CA GLY A 193 -14.42 -17.04 11.13
C GLY A 193 -13.60 -18.01 10.27
N THR A 194 -14.18 -18.59 9.24
CA THR A 194 -13.45 -19.51 8.34
C THR A 194 -12.61 -18.69 7.34
N PRO A 195 -11.31 -19.00 7.18
CA PRO A 195 -10.48 -18.37 6.16
C PRO A 195 -10.99 -18.64 4.75
N ILE A 196 -11.13 -17.59 3.96
CA ILE A 196 -11.50 -17.63 2.54
C ILE A 196 -10.40 -17.06 1.64
N GLY A 197 -9.35 -16.52 2.24
CA GLY A 197 -8.13 -16.04 1.60
C GLY A 197 -7.07 -15.74 2.64
N SER A 198 -5.83 -15.69 2.22
CA SER A 198 -4.70 -15.31 3.10
C SER A 198 -3.60 -14.64 2.30
N VAL A 199 -2.84 -13.80 2.96
CA VAL A 199 -1.66 -13.11 2.44
C VAL A 199 -0.61 -13.11 3.54
N THR A 200 0.61 -13.49 3.21
CA THR A 200 1.72 -13.38 4.15
C THR A 200 2.28 -11.97 4.10
N PRO A 201 2.40 -11.27 5.24
CA PRO A 201 3.07 -9.99 5.27
C PRO A 201 4.52 -10.12 4.83
N ASN A 202 4.95 -9.24 3.93
CA ASN A 202 6.35 -9.12 3.58
C ASN A 202 7.13 -8.50 4.75
N ASP A 203 8.34 -8.99 4.96
CA ASP A 203 9.26 -8.40 5.92
C ASP A 203 9.81 -7.09 5.32
N PRO A 204 9.51 -5.93 5.94
CA PRO A 204 9.98 -4.67 5.42
C PRO A 204 11.51 -4.56 5.37
N ALA A 205 12.24 -5.31 6.19
CA ALA A 205 13.71 -5.23 6.22
C ALA A 205 14.39 -5.91 5.03
N VAL A 206 13.73 -6.85 4.35
CA VAL A 206 14.36 -7.69 3.32
C VAL A 206 13.51 -7.91 2.06
N ASP A 207 12.20 -7.66 2.12
CA ASP A 207 11.29 -7.98 1.03
C ASP A 207 10.85 -6.76 0.23
N THR A 208 10.67 -6.96 -1.07
CA THR A 208 9.99 -6.01 -1.94
C THR A 208 8.53 -6.42 -2.05
N GLY A 209 7.62 -5.52 -1.68
CA GLY A 209 6.19 -5.77 -1.81
C GLY A 209 5.79 -6.10 -3.25
N SER A 210 5.04 -7.16 -3.42
CA SER A 210 4.50 -7.57 -4.71
C SER A 210 3.09 -8.14 -4.55
N TYR A 211 2.25 -7.89 -5.56
CA TYR A 211 0.92 -8.48 -5.58
C TYR A 211 0.98 -9.98 -5.83
N GLU A 212 0.35 -10.74 -4.95
CA GLU A 212 0.18 -12.18 -5.07
C GLU A 212 -1.28 -12.54 -5.38
N PRO A 213 -1.54 -13.68 -6.03
CA PRO A 213 -2.89 -14.18 -6.22
C PRO A 213 -3.58 -14.43 -4.86
N CYS A 214 -4.70 -13.75 -4.64
CA CYS A 214 -5.53 -13.93 -3.45
C CYS A 214 -7.00 -13.86 -3.86
N THR A 215 -7.68 -14.99 -3.91
CA THR A 215 -9.08 -15.03 -4.36
C THR A 215 -10.03 -15.16 -3.19
N ALA A 216 -10.81 -14.09 -2.92
CA ALA A 216 -11.82 -14.08 -1.88
C ALA A 216 -13.08 -13.34 -2.34
N SER A 217 -14.25 -13.96 -2.15
CA SER A 217 -15.55 -13.31 -2.35
C SER A 217 -16.00 -12.63 -1.06
N ILE A 218 -16.25 -11.33 -1.11
CA ILE A 218 -16.47 -10.51 0.08
C ILE A 218 -17.98 -10.36 0.35
N ALA A 219 -18.41 -10.87 1.50
CA ALA A 219 -19.73 -10.63 2.08
C ALA A 219 -19.67 -9.53 3.15
N LEU A 220 -20.80 -8.99 3.56
CA LEU A 220 -20.88 -7.88 4.51
C LEU A 220 -20.14 -8.15 5.84
N ASN A 221 -20.17 -9.38 6.32
CA ASN A 221 -19.55 -9.81 7.57
C ASN A 221 -18.16 -10.44 7.39
N THR A 222 -17.53 -10.24 6.24
CA THR A 222 -16.13 -10.61 5.99
C THR A 222 -15.19 -9.67 6.74
N ARG A 223 -14.14 -10.22 7.37
CA ARG A 223 -13.11 -9.45 8.06
C ARG A 223 -11.73 -9.80 7.51
N ALA A 224 -10.81 -8.84 7.51
CA ALA A 224 -9.40 -9.10 7.35
C ALA A 224 -8.75 -9.05 8.73
N VAL A 225 -8.14 -10.14 9.16
CA VAL A 225 -7.62 -10.28 10.53
C VAL A 225 -6.16 -10.69 10.52
N PHE A 226 -5.43 -10.12 11.45
CA PHE A 226 -4.04 -10.42 11.73
C PHE A 226 -3.92 -10.88 13.19
N ARG A 227 -3.05 -11.83 13.47
CA ARG A 227 -2.84 -12.34 14.83
C ARG A 227 -1.41 -12.10 15.27
N THR A 228 -1.27 -11.59 16.48
CA THR A 228 0.01 -11.46 17.17
C THR A 228 0.08 -12.46 18.30
N ASP A 229 1.21 -13.16 18.41
CA ASP A 229 1.56 -13.94 19.58
C ASP A 229 2.08 -13.01 20.69
N ALA A 230 1.99 -13.46 21.94
CA ALA A 230 2.38 -12.67 23.11
C ALA A 230 3.89 -12.51 23.23
#